data_55c13f2e26b9bbbd031a334684f263f3
#
_entry.id   55c13f2e26b9bbbd031a334684f263f3
#
_cell.length_a   1.000
_cell.length_b   1.000
_cell.length_c   1.000
_cell.angle_alpha   90.00
_cell.angle_beta   90.00
_cell.angle_gamma   90.00
#
_symmetry.space_group_name_H-M   'P 1'
#
loop_
_entity.id
_entity.type
_entity.pdbx_description
1 polymer ?
#
loop_
_entity_poly.entity_id
_entity_poly.type
_entity_poly.pdbx_seq_one_letter_code
_entity_poly.pdbx_strand_id
1 'polypeptide(L)'
;AVLFSVKLKDFGIDVEPLTFLPPIYATINGITALLLIAAVISIKNGKRKLHENLMTTAIMCSVVFLIMYVAYHLTADSTKFGDVNHDGIVDEVELAKVGVWRIVYFLILISHIILSIVIIPLVLFTFARALAERFDKHKKLAKITFPIWLYVAITGVVVFIMISPYYAK
;
A
#
# COMPACT_ATOMS: atom_id res chain seq x y z
N ALA A 1 -1.95 -13.89 -3.53
CA ALA A 1 -1.13 -15.09 -3.75
C ALA A 1 -0.61 -15.13 -5.19
N VAL A 2 -1.46 -15.04 -6.22
CA VAL A 2 -1.05 -15.17 -7.63
C VAL A 2 0.01 -14.13 -8.04
N LEU A 3 -0.12 -12.88 -7.59
CA LEU A 3 0.82 -11.81 -7.94
C LEU A 3 2.26 -12.07 -7.45
N PHE A 4 2.42 -12.83 -6.36
CA PHE A 4 3.73 -13.16 -5.80
C PHE A 4 4.39 -14.40 -6.42
N SER A 5 3.65 -15.17 -7.20
CA SER A 5 4.13 -16.41 -7.84
C SER A 5 4.37 -16.27 -9.34
N VAL A 6 3.87 -15.21 -9.97
CA VAL A 6 4.02 -14.96 -11.41
C VAL A 6 5.10 -13.91 -11.63
N LYS A 7 6.11 -14.24 -12.40
CA LYS A 7 7.21 -13.35 -12.80
C LYS A 7 7.27 -13.22 -14.31
N LEU A 8 7.73 -12.07 -14.82
CA LEU A 8 7.92 -11.87 -16.26
C LEU A 8 8.93 -12.87 -16.86
N LYS A 9 9.95 -13.25 -16.08
CA LYS A 9 10.93 -14.27 -16.47
C LYS A 9 10.30 -15.64 -16.74
N ASP A 10 9.18 -15.96 -16.13
CA ASP A 10 8.46 -17.23 -16.35
C ASP A 10 7.83 -17.31 -17.77
N PHE A 11 7.66 -16.15 -18.41
CA PHE A 11 7.17 -15.99 -19.77
C PHE A 11 8.30 -15.73 -20.81
N GLY A 12 9.57 -15.90 -20.40
CA GLY A 12 10.73 -15.65 -21.25
C GLY A 12 11.03 -14.16 -21.47
N ILE A 13 10.44 -13.27 -20.67
CA ILE A 13 10.70 -11.82 -20.71
C ILE A 13 11.71 -11.52 -19.61
N ASP A 14 12.97 -11.32 -20.00
CA ASP A 14 14.05 -10.98 -19.08
C ASP A 14 14.11 -9.46 -18.91
N VAL A 15 13.77 -9.00 -17.70
CA VAL A 15 13.77 -7.58 -17.32
C VAL A 15 14.54 -7.43 -16.01
N GLU A 16 15.42 -6.43 -15.95
CA GLU A 16 16.11 -6.11 -14.70
C GLU A 16 15.12 -5.82 -13.57
N PRO A 17 15.35 -6.37 -12.36
CA PRO A 17 14.51 -6.11 -11.21
C PRO A 17 14.43 -4.62 -10.87
N LEU A 18 13.23 -4.08 -10.78
CA LEU A 18 12.98 -2.66 -10.47
C LEU A 18 13.16 -2.37 -8.97
N THR A 19 14.33 -2.66 -8.43
CA THR A 19 14.65 -2.60 -6.98
C THR A 19 14.62 -1.20 -6.38
N PHE A 20 14.59 -0.16 -7.22
CA PHE A 20 14.47 1.23 -6.78
C PHE A 20 13.03 1.67 -6.48
N LEU A 21 12.02 0.89 -6.87
CA LEU A 21 10.60 1.25 -6.71
C LEU A 21 10.08 1.21 -5.27
N PRO A 22 10.48 0.27 -4.39
CA PRO A 22 9.93 0.16 -3.03
C PRO A 22 9.96 1.46 -2.21
N PRO A 23 11.07 2.20 -2.10
CA PRO A 23 11.08 3.47 -1.37
C PRO A 23 10.18 4.53 -2.01
N ILE A 24 10.05 4.53 -3.34
CA ILE A 24 9.23 5.51 -4.06
C ILE A 24 7.75 5.27 -3.77
N TYR A 25 7.27 4.04 -3.97
CA TYR A 25 5.84 3.77 -3.73
C TYR A 25 5.48 3.82 -2.23
N ALA A 26 6.41 3.52 -1.30
CA ALA A 26 6.18 3.73 0.13
C ALA A 26 6.04 5.23 0.46
N THR A 27 6.85 6.10 -0.16
CA THR A 27 6.73 7.55 -0.03
C THR A 27 5.37 8.04 -0.56
N ILE A 28 4.90 7.52 -1.70
CA ILE A 28 3.58 7.84 -2.26
C ILE A 28 2.47 7.45 -1.27
N ASN A 29 2.57 6.31 -0.60
CA ASN A 29 1.63 5.92 0.45
C ASN A 29 1.63 6.90 1.63
N GLY A 30 2.80 7.35 2.06
CA GLY A 30 2.93 8.38 3.10
C GLY A 30 2.25 9.69 2.70
N ILE A 31 2.49 10.15 1.45
CA ILE A 31 1.83 11.33 0.89
C ILE A 31 0.31 11.10 0.83
N THR A 32 -0.14 9.95 0.40
CA THR A 32 -1.58 9.60 0.36
C THR A 32 -2.21 9.70 1.76
N ALA A 33 -1.56 9.20 2.81
CA ALA A 33 -2.06 9.32 4.18
C ALA A 33 -2.23 10.79 4.60
N LEU A 34 -1.25 11.64 4.29
CA LEU A 34 -1.31 13.08 4.58
C LEU A 34 -2.45 13.78 3.81
N LEU A 35 -2.60 13.45 2.51
CA LEU A 35 -3.68 13.98 1.68
C LEU A 35 -5.06 13.60 2.22
N LEU A 36 -5.24 12.36 2.67
CA LEU A 36 -6.49 11.88 3.26
C LEU A 36 -6.85 12.65 4.54
N ILE A 37 -5.88 12.87 5.42
CA ILE A 37 -6.07 13.64 6.66
C ILE A 37 -6.44 15.09 6.30
N ALA A 38 -5.67 15.73 5.41
CA ALA A 38 -5.92 17.10 4.97
C ALA A 38 -7.29 17.26 4.30
N ALA A 39 -7.71 16.26 3.50
CA ALA A 39 -9.03 16.25 2.85
C ALA A 39 -10.18 16.22 3.87
N VAL A 40 -10.06 15.38 4.92
CA VAL A 40 -11.09 15.32 5.98
C VAL A 40 -11.12 16.61 6.78
N ILE A 41 -9.99 17.21 7.11
CA ILE A 41 -9.92 18.51 7.78
C ILE A 41 -10.58 19.60 6.89
N SER A 42 -10.30 19.58 5.60
CA SER A 42 -10.85 20.55 4.63
C SER A 42 -12.36 20.51 4.57
N ILE A 43 -12.96 19.31 4.50
CA ILE A 43 -14.44 19.19 4.45
C ILE A 43 -15.09 19.55 5.76
N LYS A 44 -14.47 19.24 6.91
CA LYS A 44 -14.96 19.68 8.23
C LYS A 44 -14.98 21.22 8.37
N ASN A 45 -14.07 21.90 7.70
CA ASN A 45 -13.99 23.37 7.64
C ASN A 45 -14.83 23.98 6.50
N GLY A 46 -15.72 23.23 5.87
CA GLY A 46 -16.59 23.71 4.79
C GLY A 46 -15.90 23.92 3.44
N LYS A 47 -14.60 23.61 3.31
CA LYS A 47 -13.80 23.81 2.10
C LYS A 47 -14.00 22.64 1.11
N ARG A 48 -15.22 22.52 0.56
CA ARG A 48 -15.61 21.40 -0.31
C ARG A 48 -14.67 21.22 -1.53
N LYS A 49 -14.34 22.32 -2.24
CA LYS A 49 -13.48 22.24 -3.43
C LYS A 49 -12.07 21.76 -3.12
N LEU A 50 -11.52 22.18 -1.98
CA LEU A 50 -10.23 21.70 -1.52
C LEU A 50 -10.28 20.19 -1.17
N HIS A 51 -11.33 19.76 -0.48
CA HIS A 51 -11.56 18.33 -0.21
C HIS A 51 -11.60 17.51 -1.51
N GLU A 52 -12.36 17.96 -2.51
CA GLU A 52 -12.48 17.30 -3.81
C GLU A 52 -11.11 17.16 -4.49
N ASN A 53 -10.32 18.25 -4.54
CA ASN A 53 -9.00 18.23 -5.15
C ASN A 53 -8.04 17.29 -4.41
N LEU A 54 -7.99 17.35 -3.07
CA LEU A 54 -7.14 16.49 -2.26
C LEU A 54 -7.50 15.00 -2.40
N MET A 55 -8.80 14.68 -2.43
CA MET A 55 -9.28 13.30 -2.63
C MET A 55 -8.95 12.78 -4.03
N THR A 56 -9.11 13.61 -5.06
CA THR A 56 -8.72 13.25 -6.43
C THR A 56 -7.22 12.98 -6.51
N THR A 57 -6.40 13.84 -5.92
CA THR A 57 -4.94 13.63 -5.85
C THR A 57 -4.59 12.35 -5.10
N ALA A 58 -5.26 12.04 -3.97
CA ALA A 58 -5.04 10.82 -3.23
C ALA A 58 -5.39 9.55 -4.06
N ILE A 59 -6.46 9.60 -4.86
CA ILE A 59 -6.82 8.53 -5.80
C ILE A 59 -5.72 8.35 -6.85
N MET A 60 -5.25 9.44 -7.45
CA MET A 60 -4.16 9.39 -8.45
C MET A 60 -2.87 8.80 -7.85
N CYS A 61 -2.49 9.23 -6.65
CA CYS A 61 -1.36 8.64 -5.91
C CYS A 61 -1.54 7.14 -5.71
N SER A 62 -2.74 6.68 -5.35
CA SER A 62 -3.02 5.25 -5.15
C SER A 62 -2.97 4.45 -6.45
N VAL A 63 -3.39 5.03 -7.58
CA VAL A 63 -3.25 4.39 -8.91
C VAL A 63 -1.78 4.26 -9.29
N VAL A 64 -1.00 5.32 -9.12
CA VAL A 64 0.46 5.30 -9.40
C VAL A 64 1.15 4.28 -8.49
N PHE A 65 0.82 4.28 -7.19
CA PHE A 65 1.31 3.26 -6.26
C PHE A 65 1.03 1.85 -6.78
N LEU A 66 -0.22 1.55 -7.18
CA LEU A 66 -0.61 0.21 -7.62
C LEU A 66 0.18 -0.23 -8.86
N ILE A 67 0.37 0.66 -9.83
CA ILE A 67 1.16 0.38 -11.04
C ILE A 67 2.60 0.04 -10.68
N MET A 68 3.25 0.86 -9.83
CA MET A 68 4.63 0.65 -9.41
C MET A 68 4.78 -0.62 -8.57
N TYR A 69 3.82 -0.90 -7.69
CA TYR A 69 3.78 -2.10 -6.88
C TYR A 69 3.69 -3.37 -7.74
N VAL A 70 2.79 -3.38 -8.72
CA VAL A 70 2.65 -4.51 -9.65
C VAL A 70 3.91 -4.67 -10.49
N ALA A 71 4.47 -3.59 -11.03
CA ALA A 71 5.70 -3.63 -11.82
C ALA A 71 6.87 -4.22 -11.01
N TYR A 72 7.05 -3.79 -9.75
CA TYR A 72 8.06 -4.36 -8.86
C TYR A 72 7.86 -5.87 -8.65
N HIS A 73 6.63 -6.30 -8.30
CA HIS A 73 6.36 -7.71 -7.98
C HIS A 73 6.43 -8.64 -9.19
N LEU A 74 6.27 -8.12 -10.40
CA LEU A 74 6.45 -8.89 -11.64
C LEU A 74 7.93 -9.04 -12.03
N THR A 75 8.80 -8.12 -11.59
CA THR A 75 10.22 -8.09 -12.00
C THR A 75 11.18 -8.55 -10.92
N ALA A 76 10.88 -8.30 -9.63
CA ALA A 76 11.77 -8.58 -8.52
C ALA A 76 11.36 -9.85 -7.75
N ASP A 77 12.34 -10.54 -7.19
CA ASP A 77 12.07 -11.67 -6.29
C ASP A 77 11.56 -11.19 -4.93
N SER A 78 10.82 -12.05 -4.25
CA SER A 78 10.21 -11.70 -2.96
C SER A 78 11.26 -11.67 -1.85
N THR A 79 11.43 -10.51 -1.21
CA THR A 79 12.27 -10.38 -0.02
C THR A 79 11.64 -11.08 1.17
N LYS A 80 12.42 -11.86 1.91
CA LYS A 80 11.96 -12.55 3.12
C LYS A 80 12.32 -11.75 4.36
N PHE A 81 11.32 -11.52 5.21
CA PHE A 81 11.54 -10.80 6.47
C PHE A 81 12.38 -11.65 7.42
N GLY A 82 13.56 -11.14 7.78
CA GLY A 82 14.52 -11.81 8.64
C GLY A 82 15.72 -12.41 7.90
N ASP A 83 15.71 -12.44 6.57
CA ASP A 83 16.82 -12.90 5.74
C ASP A 83 17.93 -11.83 5.71
N VAL A 84 18.88 -11.97 6.63
CA VAL A 84 19.97 -10.99 6.83
C VAL A 84 21.13 -11.22 5.87
N ASN A 85 21.37 -12.47 5.49
CA ASN A 85 22.47 -12.86 4.61
C ASN A 85 22.08 -12.82 3.11
N HIS A 86 20.77 -12.60 2.83
CA HIS A 86 20.19 -12.51 1.48
C HIS A 86 20.33 -13.80 0.64
N ASP A 87 20.38 -14.98 1.30
CA ASP A 87 20.44 -16.27 0.61
C ASP A 87 19.05 -16.80 0.19
N GLY A 88 17.99 -16.07 0.57
CA GLY A 88 16.60 -16.43 0.31
C GLY A 88 16.03 -17.48 1.26
N ILE A 89 16.75 -17.84 2.33
CA ILE A 89 16.31 -18.76 3.38
C ILE A 89 16.42 -18.04 4.72
N VAL A 90 15.42 -18.18 5.56
CA VAL A 90 15.48 -17.64 6.94
C VAL A 90 15.77 -18.80 7.87
N ASP A 91 17.01 -18.89 8.32
CA ASP A 91 17.46 -19.97 9.21
C ASP A 91 17.07 -19.76 10.68
N GLU A 92 17.39 -20.73 11.57
CA GLU A 92 17.04 -20.66 12.99
C GLU A 92 17.75 -19.52 13.73
N VAL A 93 18.98 -19.17 13.31
CA VAL A 93 19.77 -18.09 13.92
C VAL A 93 19.14 -16.73 13.56
N GLU A 94 18.74 -16.56 12.32
CA GLU A 94 18.05 -15.37 11.84
C GLU A 94 16.66 -15.23 12.47
N LEU A 95 15.92 -16.34 12.57
CA LEU A 95 14.65 -16.38 13.30
C LEU A 95 14.78 -15.94 14.75
N ALA A 96 15.82 -16.41 15.44
CA ALA A 96 16.07 -16.03 16.82
C ALA A 96 16.39 -14.53 16.95
N LYS A 97 17.12 -13.93 15.99
CA LYS A 97 17.43 -12.50 15.97
C LYS A 97 16.19 -11.63 15.77
N VAL A 98 15.31 -12.03 14.87
CA VAL A 98 14.09 -11.28 14.56
C VAL A 98 13.03 -11.41 15.64
N GLY A 99 12.93 -12.58 16.28
CA GLY A 99 12.06 -12.83 17.42
C GLY A 99 10.59 -12.45 17.18
N VAL A 100 10.00 -11.75 18.16
CA VAL A 100 8.59 -11.34 18.12
C VAL A 100 8.25 -10.38 16.96
N TRP A 101 9.23 -9.62 16.45
CA TRP A 101 9.01 -8.66 15.35
C TRP A 101 8.53 -9.34 14.08
N ARG A 102 8.87 -10.60 13.85
CA ARG A 102 8.35 -11.38 12.74
C ARG A 102 6.83 -11.57 12.83
N ILE A 103 6.31 -11.86 14.01
CA ILE A 103 4.87 -12.00 14.23
C ILE A 103 4.17 -10.67 13.99
N VAL A 104 4.71 -9.57 14.55
CA VAL A 104 4.18 -8.21 14.37
C VAL A 104 4.15 -7.84 12.88
N TYR A 105 5.25 -8.08 12.15
CA TYR A 105 5.33 -7.84 10.73
C TYR A 105 4.24 -8.58 9.94
N PHE A 106 4.08 -9.88 10.16
CA PHE A 106 3.09 -10.66 9.43
C PHE A 106 1.66 -10.30 9.78
N LEU A 107 1.36 -9.93 11.02
CA LEU A 107 0.04 -9.44 11.40
C LEU A 107 -0.31 -8.13 10.67
N ILE A 108 0.63 -7.19 10.62
CA ILE A 108 0.45 -5.94 9.88
C ILE A 108 0.35 -6.22 8.37
N LEU A 109 1.23 -7.05 7.82
CA LEU A 109 1.25 -7.37 6.40
C LEU A 109 -0.05 -8.04 5.95
N ILE A 110 -0.53 -9.06 6.67
CA ILE A 110 -1.74 -9.79 6.31
C ILE A 110 -2.97 -8.86 6.39
N SER A 111 -3.11 -8.09 7.47
CA SER A 111 -4.21 -7.14 7.60
C SER A 111 -4.16 -6.06 6.52
N HIS A 112 -2.96 -5.54 6.19
CA HIS A 112 -2.74 -4.61 5.10
C HIS A 112 -3.19 -5.19 3.75
N ILE A 113 -2.77 -6.40 3.41
CA ILE A 113 -3.14 -7.06 2.14
C ILE A 113 -4.66 -7.25 2.04
N ILE A 114 -5.29 -7.78 3.09
CA ILE A 114 -6.74 -8.01 3.08
C ILE A 114 -7.49 -6.68 2.89
N LEU A 115 -7.13 -5.66 3.65
CA LEU A 115 -7.80 -4.36 3.57
C LEU A 115 -7.45 -3.60 2.29
N SER A 116 -6.30 -3.85 1.67
CA SER A 116 -5.95 -3.30 0.35
C SER A 116 -6.86 -3.83 -0.76
N ILE A 117 -7.30 -5.07 -0.67
CA ILE A 117 -8.28 -5.62 -1.61
C ILE A 117 -9.67 -4.99 -1.37
N VAL A 118 -10.06 -4.87 -0.11
CA VAL A 118 -11.37 -4.33 0.29
C VAL A 118 -11.50 -2.84 -0.05
N ILE A 119 -10.42 -2.08 0.09
CA ILE A 119 -10.48 -0.61 -0.09
C ILE A 119 -10.73 -0.20 -1.54
N ILE A 120 -10.29 -0.97 -2.53
CA ILE A 120 -10.45 -0.63 -3.95
C ILE A 120 -11.92 -0.39 -4.31
N PRO A 121 -12.85 -1.36 -4.13
CA PRO A 121 -14.25 -1.11 -4.44
C PRO A 121 -14.87 -0.04 -3.52
N LEU A 122 -14.46 0.07 -2.25
CA LEU A 122 -14.99 1.08 -1.34
C LEU A 122 -14.66 2.50 -1.83
N VAL A 123 -13.42 2.76 -2.26
CA VAL A 123 -13.01 4.05 -2.82
C VAL A 123 -13.79 4.36 -4.09
N LEU A 124 -13.88 3.38 -5.02
CA LEU A 124 -14.60 3.58 -6.29
C LEU A 124 -16.08 3.93 -6.07
N PHE A 125 -16.77 3.18 -5.20
CA PHE A 125 -18.18 3.47 -4.89
C PHE A 125 -18.36 4.79 -4.13
N THR A 126 -17.43 5.13 -3.23
CA THR A 126 -17.48 6.40 -2.51
C THR A 126 -17.29 7.56 -3.47
N PHE A 127 -16.33 7.46 -4.38
CA PHE A 127 -16.04 8.46 -5.41
C PHE A 127 -17.19 8.59 -6.41
N ALA A 128 -17.72 7.48 -6.94
CA ALA A 128 -18.85 7.51 -7.85
C ALA A 128 -20.10 8.18 -7.25
N ARG A 129 -20.35 7.98 -5.93
CA ARG A 129 -21.44 8.68 -5.23
C ARG A 129 -21.21 10.18 -5.12
N ALA A 130 -19.97 10.62 -4.99
CA ALA A 130 -19.62 12.03 -4.99
C ALA A 130 -19.83 12.66 -6.37
N LEU A 131 -19.38 12.00 -7.45
CA LEU A 131 -19.59 12.44 -8.83
C LEU A 131 -21.07 12.52 -9.21
N ALA A 132 -21.89 11.58 -8.70
CA ALA A 132 -23.33 11.57 -8.92
C ALA A 132 -24.09 12.55 -7.98
N GLU A 133 -23.38 13.40 -7.25
CA GLU A 133 -23.91 14.37 -6.27
C GLU A 133 -24.79 13.77 -5.15
N ARG A 134 -24.67 12.44 -4.94
CA ARG A 134 -25.41 11.71 -3.88
C ARG A 134 -24.69 11.84 -2.54
N PHE A 135 -24.56 13.07 -2.03
CA PHE A 135 -23.71 13.40 -0.88
C PHE A 135 -24.09 12.68 0.41
N ASP A 136 -25.39 12.39 0.65
CA ASP A 136 -25.81 11.62 1.84
C ASP A 136 -25.29 10.19 1.80
N LYS A 137 -25.36 9.55 0.62
CA LYS A 137 -24.82 8.18 0.42
C LYS A 137 -23.30 8.18 0.43
N HIS A 138 -22.67 9.24 -0.13
CA HIS A 138 -21.23 9.45 -0.06
C HIS A 138 -20.76 9.53 1.39
N LYS A 139 -21.35 10.42 2.21
CA LYS A 139 -21.00 10.59 3.63
C LYS A 139 -21.12 9.30 4.43
N LYS A 140 -22.18 8.52 4.21
CA LYS A 140 -22.36 7.23 4.91
C LYS A 140 -21.24 6.26 4.60
N LEU A 141 -20.88 6.11 3.31
CA LEU A 141 -19.81 5.19 2.90
C LEU A 141 -18.44 5.71 3.28
N ALA A 142 -18.18 7.01 3.15
CA ALA A 142 -16.91 7.64 3.50
C ALA A 142 -16.49 7.43 4.96
N LYS A 143 -17.46 7.29 5.90
CA LYS A 143 -17.18 6.96 7.30
C LYS A 143 -16.49 5.60 7.47
N ILE A 144 -16.70 4.66 6.53
CA ILE A 144 -16.09 3.33 6.51
C ILE A 144 -14.83 3.37 5.64
N THR A 145 -14.94 3.97 4.45
CA THR A 145 -13.84 4.04 3.48
C THR A 145 -12.63 4.78 4.03
N PHE A 146 -12.83 5.93 4.66
CA PHE A 146 -11.72 6.78 5.12
C PHE A 146 -10.80 6.07 6.14
N PRO A 147 -11.28 5.49 7.26
CA PRO A 147 -10.39 4.84 8.22
C PRO A 147 -9.68 3.62 7.63
N ILE A 148 -10.33 2.85 6.78
CA ILE A 148 -9.71 1.70 6.10
C ILE A 148 -8.61 2.18 5.14
N TRP A 149 -8.89 3.21 4.33
CA TRP A 149 -7.91 3.73 3.39
C TRP A 149 -6.70 4.34 4.10
N LEU A 150 -6.95 5.11 5.16
CA LEU A 150 -5.87 5.69 5.97
C LEU A 150 -5.02 4.59 6.62
N TYR A 151 -5.64 3.54 7.14
CA TYR A 151 -4.94 2.38 7.69
C TYR A 151 -4.05 1.72 6.63
N VAL A 152 -4.57 1.45 5.44
CA VAL A 152 -3.82 0.84 4.33
C VAL A 152 -2.64 1.74 3.92
N ALA A 153 -2.85 3.04 3.79
CA ALA A 153 -1.80 3.98 3.42
C ALA A 153 -0.66 4.03 4.47
N ILE A 154 -1.01 4.08 5.77
CA ILE A 154 -0.02 4.09 6.86
C ILE A 154 0.70 2.73 6.95
N THR A 155 -0.03 1.63 6.97
CA THR A 155 0.57 0.30 7.11
C THR A 155 1.43 -0.09 5.92
N GLY A 156 1.15 0.42 4.71
CA GLY A 156 2.03 0.26 3.56
C GLY A 156 3.42 0.87 3.79
N VAL A 157 3.50 2.03 4.44
CA VAL A 157 4.78 2.64 4.86
C VAL A 157 5.45 1.82 5.96
N VAL A 158 4.68 1.38 6.96
CA VAL A 158 5.21 0.57 8.08
C VAL A 158 5.78 -0.74 7.58
N VAL A 159 5.07 -1.47 6.71
CA VAL A 159 5.54 -2.70 6.09
C VAL A 159 6.85 -2.47 5.33
N PHE A 160 6.94 -1.38 4.55
CA PHE A 160 8.17 -1.03 3.84
C PHE A 160 9.33 -0.77 4.82
N ILE A 161 9.13 0.03 5.88
CA ILE A 161 10.17 0.32 6.86
C ILE A 161 10.65 -0.96 7.53
N MET A 162 9.75 -1.88 7.86
CA MET A 162 10.09 -3.14 8.51
C MET A 162 10.85 -4.11 7.60
N ILE A 163 10.52 -4.16 6.30
CA ILE A 163 11.15 -5.08 5.35
C ILE A 163 12.43 -4.50 4.72
N SER A 164 12.58 -3.17 4.70
CA SER A 164 13.68 -2.48 3.99
C SER A 164 15.09 -2.92 4.41
N PRO A 165 15.38 -3.32 5.67
CA PRO A 165 16.69 -3.82 6.06
C PRO A 165 17.09 -5.14 5.38
N TYR A 166 16.12 -5.88 4.85
CA TYR A 166 16.30 -7.20 4.24
C TYR A 166 16.31 -7.16 2.70
N TYR A 167 16.24 -5.99 2.07
CA TYR A 167 16.45 -5.86 0.63
C TYR A 167 17.91 -6.13 0.29
N ALA A 168 18.17 -6.98 -0.71
CA ALA A 168 19.48 -7.12 -1.31
C ALA A 168 19.94 -5.75 -1.87
N LYS A 169 21.17 -5.36 -1.53
CA LYS A 169 21.77 -4.10 -2.00
C LYS A 169 22.41 -4.29 -3.36
#